data_bd5b9958525e9365ba4666c4220940c1
#
_entry.id   bd5b9958525e9365ba4666c4220940c1
#
_cell.length_a   1.000
_cell.length_b   1.000
_cell.length_c   1.000
_cell.angle_alpha   90.00
_cell.angle_beta   90.00
_cell.angle_gamma   90.00
#
_symmetry.space_group_name_H-M   'P 1'
#
loop_
_entity.id
_entity.type
_entity.pdbx_description
1 polymer ?
#
loop_
_entity_poly.entity_id
_entity_poly.type
_entity_poly.pdbx_seq_one_letter_code
_entity_poly.pdbx_strand_id
1 'polypeptide(L)'
;EFPDRRLLGEDVIWSGSPEEGMLSSHRILTTATHLGDGVYGKASGKKLRYRVIADCHAINNQINDEWLIRDQGAVVRQLGWDPKEYAIDLIEREGGPGKCIKPFHPSIDKTGPYTGRGNDNDWGKKYSEILNRIMSADLNVIPVEYDRAVTGFYPGGSELYSSDGVDGFWTKLRASFPSATFSIDHQIGREDPLMPPRAAIRWSLTGKHDGWGAFGKPTGAEVHVMGASHVEFGPWGIRREYTLYDETSIWKQIAMKTG
;
A
#
# COMPACT_ATOMS: atom_id res chain seq x y z
N GLU A 1 13.02 -2.86 18.53
CA GLU A 1 12.23 -1.65 18.79
C GLU A 1 10.84 -1.97 19.37
N PHE A 2 10.18 -3.06 18.91
CA PHE A 2 8.79 -3.42 19.26
C PHE A 2 8.69 -4.86 19.77
N PRO A 3 9.20 -5.17 20.96
CA PRO A 3 9.25 -6.54 21.47
C PRO A 3 7.87 -7.15 21.81
N ASP A 4 6.88 -6.30 22.04
CA ASP A 4 5.49 -6.68 22.36
C ASP A 4 4.56 -6.68 21.13
N ARG A 5 5.13 -6.59 19.93
CA ARG A 5 4.36 -6.52 18.70
C ARG A 5 3.40 -7.70 18.53
N ARG A 6 2.14 -7.39 18.27
CA ARG A 6 1.10 -8.36 17.93
C ARG A 6 0.62 -8.16 16.51
N LEU A 7 0.44 -9.25 15.80
CA LEU A 7 -0.08 -9.31 14.44
C LEU A 7 -1.48 -9.93 14.49
N LEU A 8 -2.48 -9.13 14.15
CA LEU A 8 -3.89 -9.55 14.15
C LEU A 8 -4.35 -9.63 12.70
N GLY A 9 -4.58 -10.85 12.19
CA GLY A 9 -5.13 -11.05 10.86
C GLY A 9 -6.54 -10.47 10.78
N GLU A 10 -6.76 -9.52 9.86
CA GLU A 10 -8.09 -8.96 9.59
C GLU A 10 -8.77 -9.71 8.45
N ASP A 11 -8.01 -10.11 7.42
CA ASP A 11 -8.51 -10.86 6.26
C ASP A 11 -7.36 -11.53 5.49
N VAL A 12 -7.69 -12.62 4.77
CA VAL A 12 -6.80 -13.28 3.82
C VAL A 12 -7.59 -13.58 2.55
N ILE A 13 -7.15 -12.98 1.43
CA ILE A 13 -7.73 -13.21 0.11
C ILE A 13 -6.70 -14.00 -0.69
N TRP A 14 -7.08 -15.19 -1.17
CA TRP A 14 -6.14 -16.13 -1.76
C TRP A 14 -6.67 -16.86 -2.98
N SER A 15 -5.77 -17.39 -3.79
CA SER A 15 -6.04 -18.23 -4.96
C SER A 15 -5.00 -19.33 -5.09
N GLY A 16 -5.31 -20.37 -5.84
CA GLY A 16 -4.43 -21.53 -6.06
C GLY A 16 -4.67 -22.66 -5.09
N SER A 17 -3.72 -23.59 -5.01
CA SER A 17 -3.74 -24.74 -4.11
C SER A 17 -2.41 -24.92 -3.40
N PRO A 18 -2.38 -25.66 -2.27
CA PRO A 18 -1.10 -25.93 -1.57
C PRO A 18 -0.08 -26.66 -2.45
N GLU A 19 -0.54 -27.51 -3.39
CA GLU A 19 0.29 -28.36 -4.23
C GLU A 19 0.81 -27.62 -5.46
N GLU A 20 -0.04 -26.80 -6.09
CA GLU A 20 0.30 -26.06 -7.32
C GLU A 20 0.89 -24.69 -7.02
N GLY A 21 0.76 -24.24 -5.79
CA GLY A 21 1.14 -22.91 -5.32
C GLY A 21 -0.07 -22.02 -5.05
N MET A 22 0.05 -21.26 -3.99
CA MET A 22 -0.95 -20.29 -3.55
C MET A 22 -0.39 -18.89 -3.59
N LEU A 23 -1.13 -17.96 -4.19
CA LEU A 23 -0.94 -16.53 -3.94
C LEU A 23 -1.99 -16.09 -2.93
N SER A 24 -1.54 -15.50 -1.83
CA SER A 24 -2.41 -15.01 -0.76
C SER A 24 -2.04 -13.59 -0.37
N SER A 25 -3.04 -12.74 -0.22
CA SER A 25 -2.89 -11.37 0.24
C SER A 25 -3.45 -11.25 1.65
N HIS A 26 -2.59 -10.92 2.59
CA HIS A 26 -2.87 -10.87 4.02
C HIS A 26 -3.02 -9.40 4.47
N ARG A 27 -4.18 -9.04 5.01
CA ARG A 27 -4.37 -7.76 5.69
C ARG A 27 -4.23 -7.97 7.19
N ILE A 28 -3.28 -7.26 7.78
CA ILE A 28 -2.87 -7.45 9.17
C ILE A 28 -2.94 -6.12 9.90
N LEU A 29 -3.64 -6.09 11.04
CA LEU A 29 -3.56 -5.00 12.00
C LEU A 29 -2.44 -5.29 12.99
N THR A 30 -1.51 -4.38 13.12
CA THR A 30 -0.40 -4.49 14.06
C THR A 30 -0.60 -3.54 15.24
N THR A 31 -0.39 -4.03 16.44
CA THR A 31 -0.25 -3.23 17.65
C THR A 31 1.12 -3.45 18.27
N ALA A 32 1.73 -2.40 18.82
CA ALA A 32 3.06 -2.46 19.40
C ALA A 32 3.29 -1.30 20.37
N THR A 33 4.34 -1.40 21.20
CA THR A 33 4.85 -0.28 21.98
C THR A 33 6.31 -0.04 21.60
N HIS A 34 6.69 1.22 21.36
CA HIS A 34 8.06 1.60 21.03
C HIS A 34 8.94 1.56 22.29
N LEU A 35 9.48 0.39 22.61
CA LEU A 35 10.23 0.08 23.83
C LEU A 35 11.74 -0.02 23.63
N GLY A 36 12.23 -0.08 22.41
CA GLY A 36 13.66 -0.19 22.09
C GLY A 36 14.11 0.89 21.14
N ASP A 37 15.39 1.30 21.26
CA ASP A 37 16.03 2.21 20.33
C ASP A 37 16.20 1.57 18.95
N GLY A 38 16.19 2.38 17.88
CA GLY A 38 16.42 1.87 16.54
C GLY A 38 16.16 2.90 15.44
N VAL A 39 15.62 2.46 14.31
CA VAL A 39 15.41 3.30 13.13
C VAL A 39 14.47 4.47 13.38
N TYR A 40 13.54 4.32 14.33
CA TYR A 40 12.62 5.37 14.73
C TYR A 40 13.15 6.27 15.87
N GLY A 41 14.42 6.11 16.24
CA GLY A 41 15.07 6.87 17.31
C GLY A 41 15.07 6.19 18.67
N LYS A 42 15.08 6.98 19.73
CA LYS A 42 15.06 6.48 21.10
C LYS A 42 13.69 5.97 21.51
N ALA A 43 13.67 4.91 22.32
CA ALA A 43 12.45 4.35 22.87
C ALA A 43 11.56 5.43 23.49
N SER A 44 10.33 5.53 23.03
CA SER A 44 9.39 6.60 23.43
C SER A 44 8.27 6.12 24.36
N GLY A 45 8.09 4.81 24.52
CA GLY A 45 6.96 4.22 25.25
C GLY A 45 5.60 4.40 24.55
N LYS A 46 5.55 5.00 23.37
CA LYS A 46 4.31 5.26 22.65
C LYS A 46 3.72 3.96 22.10
N LYS A 47 2.41 3.83 22.22
CA LYS A 47 1.65 2.71 21.64
C LYS A 47 1.34 3.02 20.18
N LEU A 48 1.45 2.02 19.33
CA LEU A 48 1.25 2.10 17.89
C LEU A 48 0.15 1.14 17.45
N ARG A 49 -0.59 1.57 16.44
CA ARG A 49 -1.55 0.76 15.71
C ARG A 49 -1.48 1.10 14.23
N TYR A 50 -1.11 0.14 13.41
CA TYR A 50 -0.94 0.35 11.97
C TYR A 50 -1.25 -0.93 11.20
N ARG A 51 -1.55 -0.80 9.91
CA ARG A 51 -1.80 -1.95 9.03
C ARG A 51 -0.57 -2.33 8.22
N VAL A 52 -0.58 -3.59 7.83
CA VAL A 52 0.33 -4.20 6.88
C VAL A 52 -0.50 -4.99 5.88
N ILE A 53 -0.15 -4.91 4.59
CA ILE A 53 -0.65 -5.84 3.59
C ILE A 53 0.56 -6.57 3.02
N ALA A 54 0.48 -7.91 3.00
CA ALA A 54 1.53 -8.77 2.47
C ALA A 54 0.93 -9.74 1.45
N ASP A 55 1.42 -9.68 0.22
CA ASP A 55 1.19 -10.72 -0.78
C ASP A 55 2.25 -11.78 -0.60
N CYS A 56 1.85 -13.03 -0.45
CA CYS A 56 2.74 -14.16 -0.24
C CYS A 56 2.44 -15.23 -1.30
N HIS A 57 3.48 -15.67 -1.99
CA HIS A 57 3.39 -16.92 -2.75
C HIS A 57 3.99 -18.05 -1.93
N ALA A 58 3.23 -19.14 -1.79
CA ALA A 58 3.61 -20.32 -1.04
C ALA A 58 3.36 -21.58 -1.86
N ILE A 59 4.26 -22.55 -1.76
CA ILE A 59 4.10 -23.89 -2.29
C ILE A 59 4.60 -24.90 -1.24
N ASN A 60 3.91 -26.03 -1.10
CA ASN A 60 4.21 -27.03 -0.09
C ASN A 60 4.36 -26.43 1.32
N ASN A 61 3.46 -25.51 1.66
CA ASN A 61 3.46 -24.81 2.96
C ASN A 61 4.73 -24.01 3.28
N GLN A 62 5.46 -23.57 2.26
CA GLN A 62 6.64 -22.70 2.38
C GLN A 62 6.43 -21.44 1.57
N ILE A 63 6.59 -20.28 2.19
CA ILE A 63 6.60 -18.99 1.51
C ILE A 63 7.95 -18.87 0.78
N ASN A 64 7.89 -18.60 -0.51
CA ASN A 64 9.06 -18.44 -1.37
C ASN A 64 9.16 -17.06 -2.03
N ASP A 65 8.05 -16.30 -2.04
CA ASP A 65 8.01 -14.90 -2.43
C ASP A 65 7.10 -14.11 -1.47
N GLU A 66 7.49 -12.89 -1.12
CA GLU A 66 6.70 -11.99 -0.29
C GLU A 66 6.85 -10.54 -0.75
N TRP A 67 5.75 -9.83 -0.90
CA TRP A 67 5.67 -8.39 -1.13
C TRP A 67 4.93 -7.76 0.04
N LEU A 68 5.67 -7.11 0.92
CA LEU A 68 5.15 -6.57 2.16
C LEU A 68 5.10 -5.04 2.12
N ILE A 69 3.93 -4.48 2.37
CA ILE A 69 3.69 -3.06 2.47
C ILE A 69 3.22 -2.74 3.89
N ARG A 70 4.03 -1.94 4.58
CA ARG A 70 3.71 -1.45 5.92
C ARG A 70 3.29 0.01 5.86
N ASP A 71 2.27 0.38 6.59
CA ASP A 71 1.90 1.79 6.77
C ASP A 71 2.93 2.52 7.65
N GLN A 72 4.10 2.81 7.06
CA GLN A 72 5.18 3.53 7.74
C GLN A 72 4.77 4.96 8.09
N GLY A 73 3.95 5.60 7.25
CA GLY A 73 3.40 6.91 7.55
C GLY A 73 2.61 6.95 8.85
N ALA A 74 1.79 5.92 9.12
CA ALA A 74 1.08 5.80 10.38
C ALA A 74 2.03 5.59 11.57
N VAL A 75 3.08 4.78 11.41
CA VAL A 75 4.07 4.54 12.47
C VAL A 75 4.75 5.84 12.86
N VAL A 76 5.32 6.56 11.89
CA VAL A 76 6.11 7.77 12.18
C VAL A 76 5.25 8.89 12.74
N ARG A 77 3.99 9.07 12.24
CA ARG A 77 3.06 10.07 12.80
C ARG A 77 2.71 9.79 14.27
N GLN A 78 2.44 8.53 14.62
CA GLN A 78 2.15 8.15 16.00
C GLN A 78 3.37 8.34 16.92
N LEU A 79 4.58 8.25 16.38
CA LEU A 79 5.81 8.57 17.10
C LEU A 79 6.06 10.09 17.19
N GLY A 80 5.33 10.90 16.45
CA GLY A 80 5.39 12.36 16.51
C GLY A 80 6.23 13.00 15.42
N TRP A 81 6.54 12.26 14.35
CA TRP A 81 7.23 12.77 13.16
C TRP A 81 6.26 13.16 12.06
N ASP A 82 6.62 14.15 11.28
CA ASP A 82 6.11 14.30 9.92
C ASP A 82 6.83 13.30 8.99
N PRO A 83 6.12 12.57 8.09
CA PRO A 83 6.75 11.56 7.23
C PRO A 83 7.83 12.10 6.30
N LYS A 84 7.69 13.34 5.83
CA LYS A 84 8.70 13.99 4.99
C LYS A 84 9.96 14.33 5.82
N GLU A 85 9.77 14.92 6.99
CA GLU A 85 10.88 15.27 7.90
C GLU A 85 11.61 13.99 8.35
N TYR A 86 10.88 12.94 8.67
CA TYR A 86 11.46 11.63 9.00
C TYR A 86 12.28 11.06 7.83
N ALA A 87 11.79 11.14 6.60
CA ALA A 87 12.51 10.64 5.44
C ALA A 87 13.82 11.41 5.19
N ILE A 88 13.83 12.73 5.41
CA ILE A 88 15.04 13.59 5.30
C ILE A 88 16.03 13.21 6.39
N ASP A 89 15.59 13.14 7.67
CA ASP A 89 16.43 12.72 8.79
C ASP A 89 17.04 11.33 8.58
N LEU A 90 16.24 10.40 8.03
CA LEU A 90 16.73 9.05 7.72
C LEU A 90 17.84 9.06 6.66
N ILE A 91 17.70 9.87 5.60
CA ILE A 91 18.73 10.05 4.58
C ILE A 91 20.03 10.60 5.21
N GLU A 92 19.92 11.62 6.07
CA GLU A 92 21.07 12.21 6.75
C GLU A 92 21.80 11.21 7.65
N ARG A 93 21.05 10.48 8.48
CA ARG A 93 21.58 9.42 9.36
C ARG A 93 22.27 8.28 8.59
N GLU A 94 21.81 7.98 7.40
CA GLU A 94 22.40 6.96 6.52
C GLU A 94 23.58 7.47 5.69
N GLY A 95 24.00 8.72 5.87
CA GLY A 95 25.19 9.30 5.23
C GLY A 95 24.92 10.13 3.97
N GLY A 96 23.72 10.59 3.81
CA GLY A 96 23.27 11.48 2.73
C GLY A 96 22.75 10.75 1.47
N PRO A 97 22.24 11.50 0.47
CA PRO A 97 21.55 10.95 -0.69
C PRO A 97 22.35 9.94 -1.51
N GLY A 98 23.68 10.08 -1.52
CA GLY A 98 24.57 9.18 -2.28
C GLY A 98 24.90 7.86 -1.58
N LYS A 99 24.65 7.75 -0.26
CA LYS A 99 25.02 6.59 0.56
C LYS A 99 23.82 5.92 1.24
N CYS A 100 22.71 6.62 1.34
CA CYS A 100 21.52 6.11 2.03
C CYS A 100 20.99 4.83 1.37
N ILE A 101 20.35 3.99 2.18
CA ILE A 101 19.64 2.81 1.70
C ILE A 101 18.53 3.26 0.74
N LYS A 102 18.62 2.81 -0.49
CA LYS A 102 17.63 3.18 -1.51
C LYS A 102 16.29 2.49 -1.24
N PRO A 103 15.17 3.22 -1.39
CA PRO A 103 13.86 2.61 -1.38
C PRO A 103 13.73 1.50 -2.43
N PHE A 104 12.78 0.60 -2.21
CA PHE A 104 12.50 -0.48 -3.16
C PHE A 104 12.21 0.08 -4.56
N HIS A 105 12.81 -0.55 -5.55
CA HIS A 105 12.55 -0.30 -6.96
C HIS A 105 12.76 -1.61 -7.73
N PRO A 106 11.97 -1.94 -8.76
CA PRO A 106 12.09 -3.19 -9.52
C PRO A 106 13.49 -3.46 -10.08
N SER A 107 14.27 -2.40 -10.37
CA SER A 107 15.64 -2.56 -10.89
C SER A 107 16.66 -3.13 -9.88
N ILE A 108 16.33 -3.14 -8.60
CA ILE A 108 17.18 -3.68 -7.52
C ILE A 108 16.56 -4.91 -6.85
N ASP A 109 15.39 -5.31 -7.32
CA ASP A 109 14.67 -6.48 -6.81
C ASP A 109 15.38 -7.78 -7.20
N LYS A 110 15.26 -8.77 -6.32
CA LYS A 110 15.63 -10.15 -6.63
C LYS A 110 14.37 -10.90 -7.00
N THR A 111 14.18 -11.11 -8.28
CA THR A 111 13.03 -11.85 -8.79
C THR A 111 12.96 -13.24 -8.17
N GLY A 112 11.87 -13.52 -7.50
CA GLY A 112 11.55 -14.84 -6.94
C GLY A 112 10.96 -15.80 -7.97
N PRO A 113 10.56 -17.00 -7.57
CA PRO A 113 10.04 -18.02 -8.47
C PRO A 113 8.62 -17.76 -8.95
N TYR A 114 7.85 -16.90 -8.28
CA TYR A 114 6.47 -16.64 -8.66
C TYR A 114 6.37 -15.71 -9.87
N THR A 115 5.81 -16.23 -10.95
CA THR A 115 5.58 -15.48 -12.20
C THR A 115 4.11 -15.28 -12.54
N GLY A 116 3.21 -15.76 -11.67
CA GLY A 116 1.78 -15.62 -11.83
C GLY A 116 1.26 -14.24 -11.45
N ARG A 117 -0.03 -14.02 -11.66
CA ARG A 117 -0.71 -12.76 -11.35
C ARG A 117 -1.92 -12.91 -10.44
N GLY A 118 -2.14 -14.10 -9.87
CA GLY A 118 -3.32 -14.41 -9.08
C GLY A 118 -4.36 -15.22 -9.85
N ASN A 119 -5.62 -14.78 -9.89
CA ASN A 119 -6.69 -15.50 -10.57
C ASN A 119 -7.51 -14.61 -11.52
N ASP A 120 -8.40 -15.27 -12.28
CA ASP A 120 -9.31 -14.64 -13.25
C ASP A 120 -10.73 -14.43 -12.70
N ASN A 121 -10.88 -14.40 -11.38
CA ASN A 121 -12.17 -14.18 -10.74
C ASN A 121 -12.73 -12.79 -11.08
N ASP A 122 -14.04 -12.71 -11.32
CA ASP A 122 -14.69 -11.49 -11.80
C ASP A 122 -14.60 -10.31 -10.82
N TRP A 123 -14.56 -10.56 -9.51
CA TRP A 123 -14.39 -9.50 -8.52
C TRP A 123 -13.00 -8.87 -8.55
N GLY A 124 -11.97 -9.69 -8.79
CA GLY A 124 -10.62 -9.21 -9.01
C GLY A 124 -10.51 -8.37 -10.28
N LYS A 125 -11.08 -8.85 -11.39
CA LYS A 125 -11.14 -8.13 -12.66
C LYS A 125 -11.88 -6.80 -12.51
N LYS A 126 -13.04 -6.83 -11.86
CA LYS A 126 -13.84 -5.62 -11.61
C LYS A 126 -13.05 -4.56 -10.85
N TYR A 127 -12.38 -4.94 -9.76
CA TYR A 127 -11.62 -3.97 -8.98
C TYR A 127 -10.37 -3.48 -9.73
N SER A 128 -9.69 -4.33 -10.48
CA SER A 128 -8.59 -3.93 -11.37
C SER A 128 -9.02 -2.91 -12.41
N GLU A 129 -10.21 -3.08 -13.01
CA GLU A 129 -10.78 -2.12 -13.96
C GLU A 129 -11.08 -0.77 -13.29
N ILE A 130 -11.68 -0.79 -12.08
CA ILE A 130 -11.94 0.43 -11.31
C ILE A 130 -10.63 1.19 -11.06
N LEU A 131 -9.58 0.51 -10.60
CA LEU A 131 -8.29 1.15 -10.35
C LEU A 131 -7.64 1.69 -11.64
N ASN A 132 -7.73 0.96 -12.75
CA ASN A 132 -7.23 1.44 -14.04
C ASN A 132 -7.96 2.71 -14.50
N ARG A 133 -9.28 2.78 -14.33
CA ARG A 133 -10.08 3.98 -14.65
C ARG A 133 -9.68 5.16 -13.75
N ILE A 134 -9.58 4.97 -12.45
CA ILE A 134 -9.10 6.00 -11.51
C ILE A 134 -7.72 6.52 -11.93
N MET A 135 -6.78 5.62 -12.23
CA MET A 135 -5.42 5.97 -12.65
C MET A 135 -5.34 6.57 -14.05
N SER A 136 -6.37 6.40 -14.86
CA SER A 136 -6.55 7.11 -16.14
C SER A 136 -7.28 8.45 -15.98
N ALA A 137 -7.49 8.92 -14.74
CA ALA A 137 -8.24 10.12 -14.39
C ALA A 137 -9.74 10.08 -14.72
N ASP A 138 -10.31 8.89 -14.93
CA ASP A 138 -11.76 8.71 -15.03
C ASP A 138 -12.37 8.51 -13.64
N LEU A 139 -12.41 9.59 -12.87
CA LEU A 139 -12.88 9.59 -11.48
C LEU A 139 -14.41 9.43 -11.36
N ASN A 140 -15.16 9.55 -12.45
CA ASN A 140 -16.59 9.27 -12.47
C ASN A 140 -16.91 7.80 -12.12
N VAL A 141 -15.92 6.91 -12.15
CA VAL A 141 -16.08 5.52 -11.71
C VAL A 141 -16.40 5.44 -10.20
N ILE A 142 -15.87 6.37 -9.41
CA ILE A 142 -16.00 6.32 -7.94
C ILE A 142 -17.46 6.41 -7.48
N PRO A 143 -18.26 7.45 -7.83
CA PRO A 143 -19.64 7.51 -7.40
C PRO A 143 -20.55 6.41 -7.97
N VAL A 144 -20.09 5.67 -9.00
CA VAL A 144 -20.83 4.57 -9.61
C VAL A 144 -20.52 3.23 -8.95
N GLU A 145 -19.25 2.96 -8.66
CA GLU A 145 -18.77 1.66 -8.19
C GLU A 145 -18.58 1.57 -6.67
N TYR A 146 -18.57 2.70 -5.96
CA TYR A 146 -18.47 2.73 -4.51
C TYR A 146 -19.82 3.01 -3.86
N ASP A 147 -20.10 2.29 -2.76
CA ASP A 147 -21.26 2.56 -1.92
C ASP A 147 -21.19 3.98 -1.35
N ARG A 148 -22.33 4.68 -1.26
CA ARG A 148 -22.40 6.00 -0.62
C ARG A 148 -21.91 6.02 0.83
N ALA A 149 -21.99 4.88 1.52
CA ALA A 149 -21.52 4.68 2.89
C ALA A 149 -20.17 3.96 2.93
N VAL A 150 -19.35 4.05 1.88
CA VAL A 150 -18.02 3.45 1.85
C VAL A 150 -17.13 4.01 2.96
N THR A 151 -16.33 3.14 3.55
CA THR A 151 -15.22 3.52 4.43
C THR A 151 -13.91 3.11 3.78
N GLY A 152 -13.02 4.07 3.58
CA GLY A 152 -11.67 3.86 3.07
C GLY A 152 -10.63 3.98 4.18
N PHE A 153 -9.68 3.03 4.21
CA PHE A 153 -8.54 3.01 5.13
C PHE A 153 -7.28 3.17 4.30
N TYR A 154 -6.55 4.26 4.54
CA TYR A 154 -5.49 4.73 3.66
C TYR A 154 -4.17 4.96 4.42
N PRO A 155 -3.04 5.13 3.69
CA PRO A 155 -1.74 5.38 4.30
C PRO A 155 -1.74 6.54 5.30
N GLY A 156 -0.88 6.44 6.29
CA GLY A 156 -0.79 7.40 7.38
C GLY A 156 -1.82 7.17 8.48
N GLY A 157 -2.49 6.02 8.49
CA GLY A 157 -3.58 5.71 9.43
C GLY A 157 -4.85 6.50 9.15
N SER A 158 -5.01 7.00 7.92
CA SER A 158 -6.16 7.80 7.52
C SER A 158 -7.41 6.92 7.35
N GLU A 159 -8.54 7.41 7.84
CA GLU A 159 -9.85 6.79 7.67
C GLU A 159 -10.78 7.83 7.06
N LEU A 160 -11.31 7.55 5.88
CA LEU A 160 -12.15 8.45 5.11
C LEU A 160 -13.50 7.79 4.83
N TYR A 161 -14.52 8.63 4.75
CA TYR A 161 -15.90 8.19 4.60
C TYR A 161 -16.51 8.78 3.33
N SER A 162 -17.47 8.09 2.77
CA SER A 162 -18.19 8.40 1.53
C SER A 162 -17.32 8.34 0.26
N SER A 163 -17.97 8.34 -0.89
CA SER A 163 -17.29 8.44 -2.20
C SER A 163 -16.38 9.66 -2.33
N ASP A 164 -16.75 10.79 -1.69
CA ASP A 164 -15.95 12.03 -1.73
C ASP A 164 -14.58 11.84 -1.02
N GLY A 165 -14.57 11.08 0.08
CA GLY A 165 -13.31 10.73 0.77
C GLY A 165 -12.41 9.86 -0.10
N VAL A 166 -12.98 8.87 -0.77
CA VAL A 166 -12.28 7.99 -1.72
C VAL A 166 -11.74 8.80 -2.90
N ASP A 167 -12.57 9.64 -3.51
CA ASP A 167 -12.19 10.52 -4.63
C ASP A 167 -11.04 11.44 -4.22
N GLY A 168 -11.15 12.09 -3.07
CA GLY A 168 -10.10 12.97 -2.55
C GLY A 168 -8.76 12.27 -2.34
N PHE A 169 -8.77 11.00 -1.90
CA PHE A 169 -7.53 10.21 -1.74
C PHE A 169 -6.89 9.90 -3.10
N TRP A 170 -7.65 9.27 -4.01
CA TRP A 170 -7.11 8.84 -5.29
C TRP A 170 -6.70 10.01 -6.19
N THR A 171 -7.50 11.10 -6.18
CA THR A 171 -7.17 12.34 -6.89
C THR A 171 -5.84 12.90 -6.43
N LYS A 172 -5.61 13.01 -5.12
CA LYS A 172 -4.35 13.55 -4.57
C LYS A 172 -3.14 12.67 -4.92
N LEU A 173 -3.30 11.35 -4.88
CA LEU A 173 -2.23 10.43 -5.27
C LEU A 173 -1.92 10.59 -6.75
N ARG A 174 -2.94 10.48 -7.63
CA ARG A 174 -2.75 10.58 -9.08
C ARG A 174 -2.22 11.94 -9.51
N ALA A 175 -2.72 13.02 -8.91
CA ALA A 175 -2.27 14.38 -9.21
C ALA A 175 -0.80 14.64 -8.82
N SER A 176 -0.22 13.87 -7.90
CA SER A 176 1.22 13.96 -7.60
C SER A 176 2.10 13.38 -8.70
N PHE A 177 1.57 12.43 -9.47
CA PHE A 177 2.31 11.63 -10.46
C PHE A 177 1.54 11.52 -11.78
N PRO A 178 1.17 12.64 -12.43
CA PRO A 178 0.28 12.62 -13.60
C PRO A 178 0.88 11.90 -14.81
N SER A 179 2.21 11.88 -14.97
CA SER A 179 2.89 11.16 -16.06
C SER A 179 3.26 9.71 -15.70
N ALA A 180 3.06 9.28 -14.46
CA ALA A 180 3.48 7.94 -14.04
C ALA A 180 2.62 6.84 -14.66
N THR A 181 3.27 5.74 -14.99
CA THR A 181 2.63 4.51 -15.46
C THR A 181 2.11 3.71 -14.29
N PHE A 182 0.84 3.34 -14.36
CA PHE A 182 0.18 2.43 -13.42
C PHE A 182 0.17 1.01 -13.98
N SER A 183 0.43 0.04 -13.10
CA SER A 183 0.40 -1.39 -13.46
C SER A 183 -0.28 -2.20 -12.36
N ILE A 184 -1.10 -3.17 -12.76
CA ILE A 184 -1.62 -4.21 -11.88
C ILE A 184 -0.60 -5.36 -11.88
N ASP A 185 -0.04 -5.65 -10.73
CA ASP A 185 0.98 -6.70 -10.58
C ASP A 185 0.37 -8.04 -10.13
N HIS A 186 -0.48 -8.02 -9.08
CA HIS A 186 -1.27 -9.17 -8.66
C HIS A 186 -2.76 -8.81 -8.59
N GLN A 187 -3.61 -9.79 -8.89
CA GLN A 187 -5.05 -9.67 -8.87
C GLN A 187 -5.65 -10.94 -8.31
N ILE A 188 -6.36 -10.85 -7.21
CA ILE A 188 -7.12 -11.96 -6.63
C ILE A 188 -8.55 -11.48 -6.39
N GLY A 189 -9.53 -12.18 -6.94
CA GLY A 189 -10.92 -12.05 -6.55
C GLY A 189 -11.35 -13.30 -5.80
N ARG A 190 -12.25 -13.14 -4.83
CA ARG A 190 -12.73 -14.24 -4.01
C ARG A 190 -14.18 -14.05 -3.55
N GLU A 191 -14.91 -15.14 -3.59
CA GLU A 191 -16.26 -15.24 -3.06
C GLU A 191 -16.34 -16.49 -2.16
N ASP A 192 -16.69 -16.29 -0.91
CA ASP A 192 -16.84 -17.35 0.08
C ASP A 192 -18.27 -17.35 0.64
N PRO A 193 -18.83 -18.50 1.01
CA PRO A 193 -20.14 -18.56 1.64
C PRO A 193 -20.22 -17.66 2.87
N LEU A 194 -21.31 -16.90 2.99
CA LEU A 194 -21.62 -16.01 4.12
C LEU A 194 -20.64 -14.83 4.30
N MET A 195 -19.78 -14.59 3.33
CA MET A 195 -18.89 -13.41 3.31
C MET A 195 -19.20 -12.54 2.08
N PRO A 196 -18.97 -11.22 2.18
CA PRO A 196 -19.06 -10.36 1.01
C PRO A 196 -18.00 -10.79 -0.02
N PRO A 197 -18.24 -10.62 -1.32
CA PRO A 197 -17.21 -10.76 -2.33
C PRO A 197 -16.05 -9.78 -2.04
N ARG A 198 -14.83 -10.21 -2.31
CA ARG A 198 -13.59 -9.46 -2.00
C ARG A 198 -12.63 -9.49 -3.16
N ALA A 199 -11.80 -8.47 -3.23
CA ALA A 199 -10.66 -8.48 -4.13
C ALA A 199 -9.41 -7.93 -3.43
N ALA A 200 -8.25 -8.46 -3.81
CA ALA A 200 -6.94 -7.98 -3.43
C ALA A 200 -6.13 -7.69 -4.69
N ILE A 201 -5.61 -6.48 -4.78
CA ILE A 201 -4.80 -6.01 -5.90
C ILE A 201 -3.47 -5.48 -5.36
N ARG A 202 -2.34 -6.04 -5.85
CA ARG A 202 -1.05 -5.40 -5.73
C ARG A 202 -0.78 -4.64 -7.03
N TRP A 203 -0.39 -3.39 -6.89
CA TRP A 203 -0.19 -2.49 -8.01
C TRP A 203 1.10 -1.68 -7.85
N SER A 204 1.57 -1.12 -8.94
CA SER A 204 2.69 -0.19 -8.94
C SER A 204 2.37 1.07 -9.72
N LEU A 205 2.99 2.18 -9.30
CA LEU A 205 2.94 3.47 -9.98
C LEU A 205 4.39 3.97 -10.11
N THR A 206 4.88 4.08 -11.35
CA THR A 206 6.28 4.39 -11.63
C THR A 206 6.39 5.57 -12.58
N GLY A 207 7.11 6.61 -12.19
CA GLY A 207 7.31 7.81 -13.01
C GLY A 207 7.84 8.97 -12.21
N LYS A 208 7.48 10.20 -12.60
CA LYS A 208 7.99 11.42 -11.97
C LYS A 208 6.99 12.04 -11.03
N HIS A 209 7.52 12.63 -9.95
CA HIS A 209 6.78 13.57 -9.14
C HIS A 209 6.70 14.92 -9.87
N ASP A 210 5.78 15.03 -10.81
CA ASP A 210 5.64 16.15 -11.74
C ASP A 210 4.29 16.90 -11.65
N GLY A 211 3.47 16.54 -10.65
CA GLY A 211 2.19 17.19 -10.39
C GLY A 211 2.00 17.62 -8.93
N TRP A 212 1.00 18.48 -8.71
CA TRP A 212 0.59 18.94 -7.39
C TRP A 212 -0.45 17.98 -6.80
N GLY A 213 -0.16 17.41 -5.62
CA GLY A 213 -1.06 16.46 -4.97
C GLY A 213 -0.66 16.17 -3.53
N ALA A 214 -0.70 14.91 -3.13
CA ALA A 214 -0.40 14.46 -1.77
C ALA A 214 1.04 14.80 -1.31
N PHE A 215 1.99 14.91 -2.26
CA PHE A 215 3.41 15.13 -1.98
C PHE A 215 3.88 16.56 -2.27
N GLY A 216 2.94 17.51 -2.40
CA GLY A 216 3.24 18.93 -2.50
C GLY A 216 3.76 19.36 -3.87
N LYS A 217 4.72 20.31 -3.87
CA LYS A 217 5.25 20.91 -5.09
C LYS A 217 6.03 19.91 -5.93
N PRO A 218 5.80 19.83 -7.25
CA PRO A 218 6.54 18.98 -8.17
C PRO A 218 8.06 19.17 -8.06
N THR A 219 8.80 18.06 -8.04
CA THR A 219 10.26 18.07 -7.91
C THR A 219 10.97 17.43 -9.11
N GLY A 220 10.23 16.71 -9.95
CA GLY A 220 10.78 15.91 -11.05
C GLY A 220 11.57 14.69 -10.58
N ALA A 221 11.43 14.29 -9.30
CA ALA A 221 12.06 13.08 -8.79
C ALA A 221 11.45 11.84 -9.44
N GLU A 222 12.29 10.87 -9.81
CA GLU A 222 11.82 9.54 -10.20
C GLU A 222 11.31 8.83 -8.95
N VAL A 223 10.11 8.28 -9.04
CA VAL A 223 9.43 7.62 -7.93
C VAL A 223 8.85 6.29 -8.39
N HIS A 224 9.02 5.27 -7.57
CA HIS A 224 8.31 4.01 -7.67
C HIS A 224 7.48 3.80 -6.41
N VAL A 225 6.19 3.59 -6.59
CA VAL A 225 5.24 3.27 -5.52
C VAL A 225 4.78 1.83 -5.70
N MET A 226 5.03 0.99 -4.72
CA MET A 226 4.37 -0.30 -4.58
C MET A 226 3.18 -0.13 -3.66
N GLY A 227 1.98 -0.45 -4.15
CA GLY A 227 0.74 -0.36 -3.40
C GLY A 227 0.00 -1.70 -3.36
N ALA A 228 -0.81 -1.87 -2.34
CA ALA A 228 -1.76 -2.97 -2.23
C ALA A 228 -3.11 -2.48 -1.74
N SER A 229 -4.16 -3.00 -2.33
CA SER A 229 -5.54 -2.63 -2.03
C SER A 229 -6.41 -3.86 -1.83
N HIS A 230 -7.16 -3.90 -0.74
CA HIS A 230 -8.23 -4.87 -0.50
C HIS A 230 -9.58 -4.17 -0.52
N VAL A 231 -10.57 -4.78 -1.14
CA VAL A 231 -11.95 -4.30 -1.10
C VAL A 231 -12.93 -5.38 -0.69
N GLU A 232 -14.00 -4.91 -0.06
CA GLU A 232 -15.20 -5.69 0.23
C GLU A 232 -16.37 -5.07 -0.55
N PHE A 233 -17.05 -5.89 -1.35
CA PHE A 233 -18.20 -5.46 -2.12
C PHE A 233 -19.48 -5.63 -1.29
N GLY A 234 -20.34 -4.62 -1.31
CA GLY A 234 -21.69 -4.66 -0.79
C GLY A 234 -22.72 -4.70 -1.92
N PRO A 235 -24.02 -4.64 -1.58
CA PRO A 235 -25.11 -4.66 -2.59
C PRO A 235 -25.08 -3.47 -3.56
N TRP A 236 -24.46 -2.36 -3.17
CA TRP A 236 -24.43 -1.10 -3.95
C TRP A 236 -23.02 -0.68 -4.35
N GLY A 237 -22.07 -1.62 -4.43
CA GLY A 237 -20.68 -1.35 -4.81
C GLY A 237 -19.68 -1.62 -3.70
N ILE A 238 -18.48 -1.06 -3.81
CA ILE A 238 -17.41 -1.21 -2.82
C ILE A 238 -17.83 -0.53 -1.51
N ARG A 239 -17.91 -1.32 -0.45
CA ARG A 239 -18.31 -0.85 0.87
C ARG A 239 -17.15 -0.55 1.79
N ARG A 240 -16.04 -1.26 1.63
CA ARG A 240 -14.78 -0.99 2.33
C ARG A 240 -13.63 -1.10 1.36
N GLU A 241 -12.70 -0.19 1.52
CA GLU A 241 -11.42 -0.21 0.81
C GLU A 241 -10.28 -0.02 1.81
N TYR A 242 -9.25 -0.85 1.68
CA TYR A 242 -8.02 -0.78 2.44
C TYR A 242 -6.88 -0.66 1.45
N THR A 243 -6.30 0.52 1.32
CA THR A 243 -5.19 0.75 0.40
C THR A 243 -3.97 1.20 1.17
N LEU A 244 -2.84 0.56 0.92
CA LEU A 244 -1.56 0.90 1.54
C LEU A 244 -0.48 1.12 0.47
N TYR A 245 0.38 2.06 0.76
CA TYR A 245 1.72 2.23 0.20
C TYR A 245 2.62 2.81 1.31
N ASP A 246 3.94 2.66 1.16
CA ASP A 246 4.88 3.28 2.11
C ASP A 246 5.11 4.75 1.75
N GLU A 247 4.43 5.63 2.48
CA GLU A 247 4.52 7.09 2.30
C GLU A 247 5.94 7.61 2.60
N THR A 248 6.63 7.04 3.58
CA THR A 248 8.00 7.47 3.91
C THR A 248 8.98 7.10 2.82
N SER A 249 8.78 5.98 2.13
CA SER A 249 9.55 5.57 0.96
C SER A 249 9.39 6.56 -0.19
N ILE A 250 8.17 7.05 -0.44
CA ILE A 250 7.92 8.07 -1.47
C ILE A 250 8.64 9.38 -1.12
N TRP A 251 8.48 9.87 0.10
CA TRP A 251 9.20 11.06 0.56
C TRP A 251 10.72 10.90 0.49
N LYS A 252 11.25 9.71 0.81
CA LYS A 252 12.68 9.42 0.71
C LYS A 252 13.17 9.53 -0.75
N GLN A 253 12.44 8.98 -1.72
CA GLN A 253 12.77 9.09 -3.14
C GLN A 253 12.76 10.55 -3.61
N ILE A 254 11.78 11.34 -3.18
CA ILE A 254 11.70 12.77 -3.49
C ILE A 254 12.87 13.53 -2.86
N ALA A 255 13.16 13.30 -1.58
CA ALA A 255 14.21 13.98 -0.84
C ALA A 255 15.62 13.64 -1.35
N MET A 256 15.86 12.41 -1.80
CA MET A 256 17.13 12.03 -2.43
C MET A 256 17.44 12.85 -3.69
N LYS A 257 16.42 13.40 -4.37
CA LYS A 257 16.57 14.26 -5.55
C LYS A 257 16.74 15.73 -5.19
N THR A 258 16.09 16.17 -4.10
CA THR A 258 16.01 17.60 -3.78
C THR A 258 17.05 18.05 -2.75
N GLY A 259 17.69 17.12 -2.04
CA GLY A 259 18.69 17.39 -1.00
C GLY A 259 18.04 17.53 0.36
#